data_87246e499d0d2501d383098ee553893e
#
_entry.id   87246e499d0d2501d383098ee553893e
#
_cell.length_a   1.000
_cell.length_b   1.000
_cell.length_c   1.000
_cell.angle_alpha   90.00
_cell.angle_beta   90.00
_cell.angle_gamma   90.00
#
_symmetry.space_group_name_H-M   'P 1'
#
loop_
_entity.id
_entity.type
_entity.pdbx_description
1 polymer ?
#
loop_
_entity_poly.entity_id
_entity_poly.type
_entity_poly.pdbx_seq_one_letter_code
_entity_poly.pdbx_strand_id
1 'polypeptide(L)'
;MGKRTIQQMFDLQGRVAIVTGGGTHLGISFAESLAELGAHVYIASRRFDLCKKIASEMCERGLQVTGLGCDATNESDVRVLVEKIMAESGRLDVLVANAGGGRVSSHPPHGDLDEFRVTLEMNMTSTYICAQEAAKVMLVQKSGSIITLGSIAARLAMDTRIYNAEFHRSGAPYIAAKAGILGITRALAAEFSPRGIRVNCISPGQIPNEQTDKDQVEVFRQMNAFQRTGLAEDVKGAVALLASDAGAWITGQEILVDGGWSMW
;
A
#
# COMPACT_ATOMS: atom_id res chain seq x y z
N MET A 1 14.80 15.82 -26.34
CA MET A 1 14.95 15.78 -24.87
C MET A 1 16.25 15.08 -24.55
N GLY A 2 17.10 15.64 -23.65
CA GLY A 2 18.32 15.01 -23.21
C GLY A 2 18.03 13.72 -22.42
N LYS A 3 18.99 12.78 -22.37
CA LYS A 3 18.88 11.57 -21.56
C LYS A 3 18.90 11.96 -20.08
N ARG A 4 17.90 11.51 -19.28
CA ARG A 4 17.87 11.71 -17.84
C ARG A 4 18.78 10.67 -17.14
N THR A 5 19.42 11.07 -16.04
CA THR A 5 20.14 10.15 -15.16
C THR A 5 19.14 9.31 -14.34
N ILE A 6 19.61 8.21 -13.77
CA ILE A 6 18.77 7.38 -12.89
C ILE A 6 18.29 8.19 -11.66
N GLN A 7 19.14 9.03 -11.08
CA GLN A 7 18.77 9.89 -9.96
C GLN A 7 17.63 10.85 -10.35
N GLN A 8 17.70 11.47 -11.53
CA GLN A 8 16.63 12.33 -12.04
C GLN A 8 15.33 11.57 -12.31
N MET A 9 15.39 10.29 -12.63
CA MET A 9 14.21 9.47 -12.85
C MET A 9 13.50 9.10 -11.55
N PHE A 10 14.23 8.96 -10.46
CA PHE A 10 13.67 8.68 -9.13
C PHE A 10 13.30 9.94 -8.34
N ASP A 11 13.70 11.13 -8.79
CA ASP A 11 13.43 12.40 -8.10
C ASP A 11 11.93 12.69 -8.03
N LEU A 12 11.44 12.91 -6.81
CA LEU A 12 10.06 13.28 -6.50
C LEU A 12 9.93 14.71 -5.95
N GLN A 13 10.98 15.54 -6.09
CA GLN A 13 10.92 16.92 -5.62
C GLN A 13 9.76 17.68 -6.28
N GLY A 14 8.95 18.35 -5.43
CA GLY A 14 7.74 19.07 -5.88
C GLY A 14 6.56 18.16 -6.24
N ARG A 15 6.65 16.86 -6.02
CA ARG A 15 5.52 15.92 -6.12
C ARG A 15 4.78 15.82 -4.78
N VAL A 16 3.52 15.50 -4.85
CA VAL A 16 2.63 15.32 -3.69
C VAL A 16 2.10 13.90 -3.66
N ALA A 17 2.20 13.25 -2.50
CA ALA A 17 1.79 11.86 -2.32
C ALA A 17 0.82 11.70 -1.15
N ILE A 18 -0.10 10.74 -1.27
CA ILE A 18 -0.94 10.23 -0.18
C ILE A 18 -0.53 8.79 0.13
N VAL A 19 -0.38 8.46 1.41
CA VAL A 19 -0.25 7.09 1.91
C VAL A 19 -1.39 6.83 2.91
N THR A 20 -2.40 6.06 2.51
CA THR A 20 -3.45 5.64 3.44
C THR A 20 -2.93 4.51 4.33
N GLY A 21 -3.35 4.49 5.61
CA GLY A 21 -2.73 3.60 6.59
C GLY A 21 -1.25 3.93 6.88
N GLY A 22 -0.83 5.17 6.61
CA GLY A 22 0.56 5.62 6.65
C GLY A 22 1.19 5.74 8.04
N GLY A 23 0.41 5.58 9.10
CA GLY A 23 0.91 5.74 10.47
C GLY A 23 1.50 4.47 11.12
N THR A 24 1.64 3.36 10.39
CA THR A 24 2.14 2.11 10.96
C THR A 24 2.84 1.24 9.93
N HIS A 25 3.83 0.48 10.40
CA HIS A 25 4.47 -0.64 9.68
C HIS A 25 4.85 -0.28 8.24
N LEU A 26 4.35 -1.01 7.24
CA LEU A 26 4.66 -0.75 5.82
C LEU A 26 4.28 0.66 5.38
N GLY A 27 3.21 1.22 5.92
CA GLY A 27 2.77 2.58 5.61
C GLY A 27 3.81 3.64 5.96
N ILE A 28 4.53 3.46 7.08
CA ILE A 28 5.66 4.32 7.46
C ILE A 28 6.78 4.22 6.41
N SER A 29 7.17 3.00 6.03
CA SER A 29 8.24 2.78 5.05
C SER A 29 7.90 3.32 3.66
N PHE A 30 6.63 3.23 3.23
CA PHE A 30 6.17 3.86 2.00
C PHE A 30 6.28 5.39 2.08
N ALA A 31 5.82 5.98 3.18
CA ALA A 31 5.88 7.43 3.37
C ALA A 31 7.33 7.94 3.42
N GLU A 32 8.19 7.26 4.17
CA GLU A 32 9.62 7.57 4.22
C GLU A 32 10.26 7.53 2.84
N SER A 33 10.06 6.44 2.09
CA SER A 33 10.65 6.29 0.76
C SER A 33 10.29 7.45 -0.17
N LEU A 34 9.02 7.85 -0.18
CA LEU A 34 8.57 8.95 -1.03
C LEU A 34 9.12 10.31 -0.57
N ALA A 35 9.15 10.54 0.75
CA ALA A 35 9.67 11.78 1.33
C ALA A 35 11.20 11.89 1.19
N GLU A 36 11.94 10.78 1.35
CA GLU A 36 13.40 10.71 1.11
C GLU A 36 13.77 11.06 -0.34
N LEU A 37 12.86 10.81 -1.29
CA LEU A 37 13.01 11.21 -2.70
C LEU A 37 12.51 12.64 -3.00
N GLY A 38 12.09 13.39 -1.98
CA GLY A 38 11.73 14.81 -2.09
C GLY A 38 10.24 15.10 -2.22
N ALA A 39 9.35 14.11 -2.16
CA ALA A 39 7.91 14.35 -2.18
C ALA A 39 7.41 14.98 -0.87
N HIS A 40 6.38 15.82 -0.95
CA HIS A 40 5.53 16.13 0.20
C HIS A 40 4.51 14.99 0.37
N VAL A 41 4.57 14.29 1.50
CA VAL A 41 3.76 13.09 1.75
C VAL A 41 2.69 13.36 2.81
N TYR A 42 1.46 13.10 2.46
CA TYR A 42 0.33 13.08 3.40
C TYR A 42 0.08 11.64 3.85
N ILE A 43 0.27 11.38 5.15
CA ILE A 43 -0.09 10.10 5.75
C ILE A 43 -1.46 10.20 6.42
N ALA A 44 -2.36 9.28 6.12
CA ALA A 44 -3.73 9.34 6.60
C ALA A 44 -4.20 8.01 7.20
N SER A 45 -4.88 8.07 8.32
CA SER A 45 -5.59 6.93 8.92
C SER A 45 -6.67 7.41 9.89
N ARG A 46 -7.53 6.49 10.36
CA ARG A 46 -8.50 6.77 11.43
C ARG A 46 -7.84 7.24 12.73
N ARG A 47 -6.58 6.85 12.96
CA ARG A 47 -5.78 7.23 14.14
C ARG A 47 -5.01 8.51 13.84
N PHE A 48 -5.73 9.65 13.81
CA PHE A 48 -5.16 10.96 13.47
C PHE A 48 -3.93 11.31 14.32
N ASP A 49 -4.03 11.16 15.65
CA ASP A 49 -2.94 11.53 16.56
C ASP A 49 -1.67 10.72 16.29
N LEU A 50 -1.82 9.44 15.92
CA LEU A 50 -0.68 8.62 15.53
C LEU A 50 -0.06 9.12 14.21
N CYS A 51 -0.87 9.45 13.21
CA CYS A 51 -0.36 10.02 11.96
C CYS A 51 0.36 11.35 12.22
N LYS A 52 -0.20 12.20 13.07
CA LYS A 52 0.41 13.47 13.45
C LYS A 52 1.76 13.28 14.14
N LYS A 53 1.84 12.32 15.07
CA LYS A 53 3.09 11.98 15.78
C LYS A 53 4.17 11.49 14.79
N ILE A 54 3.85 10.51 13.96
CA ILE A 54 4.79 9.95 12.96
C ILE A 54 5.23 11.01 11.96
N ALA A 55 4.33 11.86 11.50
CA ALA A 55 4.68 12.97 10.62
C ALA A 55 5.67 13.94 11.29
N SER A 56 5.47 14.27 12.59
CA SER A 56 6.39 15.11 13.34
C SER A 56 7.79 14.49 13.42
N GLU A 57 7.88 13.20 13.76
CA GLU A 57 9.14 12.46 13.84
C GLU A 57 9.88 12.43 12.48
N MET A 58 9.16 12.32 11.38
CA MET A 58 9.73 12.40 10.03
C MET A 58 10.20 13.83 9.70
N CYS A 59 9.43 14.85 10.09
CA CYS A 59 9.79 16.25 9.88
C CYS A 59 11.06 16.64 10.66
N GLU A 60 11.26 16.12 11.87
CA GLU A 60 12.48 16.31 12.66
C GLU A 60 13.74 15.77 11.94
N ARG A 61 13.56 14.79 11.05
CA ARG A 61 14.60 14.25 10.17
C ARG A 61 14.74 15.01 8.85
N GLY A 62 14.01 16.12 8.68
CA GLY A 62 14.07 16.97 7.48
C GLY A 62 13.17 16.52 6.33
N LEU A 63 12.28 15.54 6.54
CA LEU A 63 11.34 15.06 5.54
C LEU A 63 10.06 15.91 5.52
N GLN A 64 9.40 16.02 4.38
CA GLN A 64 8.14 16.77 4.24
C GLN A 64 6.95 15.81 4.39
N VAL A 65 6.41 15.69 5.60
CA VAL A 65 5.30 14.78 5.89
C VAL A 65 4.21 15.49 6.71
N THR A 66 2.96 15.27 6.36
CA THR A 66 1.78 15.81 7.05
C THR A 66 0.86 14.67 7.48
N GLY A 67 0.46 14.64 8.76
CA GLY A 67 -0.48 13.64 9.29
C GLY A 67 -1.93 14.13 9.24
N LEU A 68 -2.84 13.31 8.72
CA LEU A 68 -4.27 13.61 8.60
C LEU A 68 -5.13 12.45 9.12
N GLY A 69 -6.37 12.78 9.50
CA GLY A 69 -7.41 11.79 9.83
C GLY A 69 -8.21 11.42 8.58
N CYS A 70 -8.46 10.12 8.37
CA CYS A 70 -9.33 9.65 7.29
C CYS A 70 -9.71 8.18 7.54
N ASP A 71 -10.99 7.86 7.42
CA ASP A 71 -11.44 6.48 7.24
C ASP A 71 -11.48 6.16 5.74
N ALA A 72 -10.56 5.31 5.30
CA ALA A 72 -10.43 4.92 3.90
C ALA A 72 -11.64 4.10 3.38
N THR A 73 -12.49 3.59 4.27
CA THR A 73 -13.75 2.91 3.91
C THR A 73 -14.91 3.88 3.69
N ASN A 74 -14.74 5.14 4.08
CA ASN A 74 -15.74 6.19 3.92
C ASN A 74 -15.41 7.09 2.73
N GLU A 75 -16.23 7.03 1.67
CA GLU A 75 -16.01 7.83 0.46
C GLU A 75 -15.95 9.34 0.74
N SER A 76 -16.80 9.84 1.65
CA SER A 76 -16.81 11.26 2.01
C SER A 76 -15.53 11.70 2.70
N ASP A 77 -14.98 10.86 3.58
CA ASP A 77 -13.71 11.15 4.27
C ASP A 77 -12.56 11.21 3.26
N VAL A 78 -12.52 10.25 2.33
CA VAL A 78 -11.46 10.20 1.30
C VAL A 78 -11.58 11.41 0.36
N ARG A 79 -12.80 11.81 -0.03
CA ARG A 79 -13.02 12.99 -0.84
C ARG A 79 -12.53 14.26 -0.13
N VAL A 80 -12.91 14.45 1.13
CA VAL A 80 -12.47 15.61 1.95
C VAL A 80 -10.94 15.60 2.10
N LEU A 81 -10.32 14.43 2.29
CA LEU A 81 -8.86 14.29 2.33
C LEU A 81 -8.21 14.81 1.02
N VAL A 82 -8.70 14.36 -0.13
CA VAL A 82 -8.18 14.78 -1.44
C VAL A 82 -8.41 16.27 -1.68
N GLU A 83 -9.60 16.78 -1.40
CA GLU A 83 -9.93 18.21 -1.52
C GLU A 83 -9.00 19.09 -0.66
N LYS A 84 -8.75 18.67 0.59
CA LYS A 84 -7.82 19.38 1.48
C LYS A 84 -6.41 19.43 0.91
N ILE A 85 -5.90 18.31 0.42
CA ILE A 85 -4.55 18.23 -0.18
C ILE A 85 -4.49 19.12 -1.43
N MET A 86 -5.52 19.11 -2.25
CA MET A 86 -5.59 19.98 -3.42
C MET A 86 -5.62 21.47 -3.05
N ALA A 87 -6.30 21.83 -1.98
CA ALA A 87 -6.34 23.22 -1.50
C ALA A 87 -4.96 23.67 -0.94
N GLU A 88 -4.23 22.77 -0.28
CA GLU A 88 -2.92 23.06 0.32
C GLU A 88 -1.76 23.00 -0.69
N SER A 89 -1.76 22.03 -1.60
CA SER A 89 -0.62 21.70 -2.46
C SER A 89 -0.89 21.90 -3.96
N GLY A 90 -2.14 22.08 -4.36
CA GLY A 90 -2.53 22.32 -5.75
C GLY A 90 -2.38 21.11 -6.69
N ARG A 91 -1.92 19.96 -6.19
CA ARG A 91 -1.66 18.75 -6.99
C ARG A 91 -1.69 17.47 -6.16
N LEU A 92 -1.87 16.34 -6.85
CA LEU A 92 -1.70 15.00 -6.30
C LEU A 92 -1.05 14.10 -7.34
N ASP A 93 0.16 13.62 -7.09
CA ASP A 93 0.95 12.84 -8.05
C ASP A 93 0.96 11.35 -7.76
N VAL A 94 0.94 10.98 -6.48
CA VAL A 94 1.06 9.58 -6.05
C VAL A 94 0.00 9.25 -5.00
N LEU A 95 -0.68 8.13 -5.21
CA LEU A 95 -1.48 7.48 -4.17
C LEU A 95 -0.87 6.12 -3.84
N VAL A 96 -0.59 5.87 -2.57
CA VAL A 96 -0.36 4.52 -2.04
C VAL A 96 -1.59 4.11 -1.23
N ALA A 97 -2.45 3.28 -1.81
CA ALA A 97 -3.65 2.76 -1.18
C ALA A 97 -3.29 1.56 -0.28
N ASN A 98 -2.65 1.88 0.86
CA ASN A 98 -2.13 0.89 1.81
C ASN A 98 -3.09 0.59 2.97
N ALA A 99 -4.14 1.39 3.20
CA ALA A 99 -5.12 1.11 4.23
C ALA A 99 -5.70 -0.30 4.07
N GLY A 100 -5.74 -1.06 5.16
CA GLY A 100 -6.17 -2.43 5.13
C GLY A 100 -5.53 -3.26 6.24
N GLY A 101 -5.51 -4.55 6.05
CA GLY A 101 -5.10 -5.55 7.02
C GLY A 101 -6.32 -6.36 7.46
N GLY A 102 -6.15 -7.19 8.41
CA GLY A 102 -7.26 -7.96 8.96
C GLY A 102 -6.74 -9.18 9.68
N ARG A 103 -7.29 -9.39 10.85
CA ARG A 103 -7.23 -10.67 11.54
C ARG A 103 -8.60 -11.30 11.38
N VAL A 104 -8.63 -12.49 10.83
CA VAL A 104 -9.83 -13.28 10.72
C VAL A 104 -9.84 -14.20 11.93
N SER A 105 -10.90 -14.10 12.75
CA SER A 105 -11.05 -14.91 13.97
C SER A 105 -11.76 -16.23 13.69
N SER A 106 -12.50 -16.30 12.58
CA SER A 106 -13.28 -17.47 12.21
C SER A 106 -12.86 -18.03 10.84
N HIS A 107 -12.90 -19.34 10.70
CA HIS A 107 -12.51 -20.06 9.50
C HIS A 107 -13.59 -21.05 9.04
N PRO A 108 -13.69 -21.34 7.73
CA PRO A 108 -14.59 -22.38 7.24
C PRO A 108 -14.39 -23.71 7.97
N PRO A 109 -15.48 -24.48 8.21
CA PRO A 109 -16.86 -24.24 7.76
C PRO A 109 -17.69 -23.30 8.65
N HIS A 110 -17.14 -22.73 9.71
CA HIS A 110 -17.82 -21.89 10.70
C HIS A 110 -17.44 -20.40 10.58
N GLY A 111 -17.10 -19.95 9.36
CA GLY A 111 -16.71 -18.56 9.11
C GLY A 111 -17.90 -17.59 9.29
N ASP A 112 -17.61 -16.44 9.93
CA ASP A 112 -18.57 -15.36 10.11
C ASP A 112 -18.69 -14.52 8.82
N LEU A 113 -19.91 -14.34 8.33
CA LEU A 113 -20.17 -13.55 7.12
C LEU A 113 -19.99 -12.03 7.33
N ASP A 114 -20.20 -11.53 8.53
CA ASP A 114 -19.97 -10.11 8.80
C ASP A 114 -18.47 -9.81 8.88
N GLU A 115 -17.67 -10.69 9.47
CA GLU A 115 -16.23 -10.63 9.39
C GLU A 115 -15.73 -10.70 7.93
N PHE A 116 -16.35 -11.52 7.09
CA PHE A 116 -16.07 -11.59 5.66
C PHE A 116 -16.31 -10.23 4.98
N ARG A 117 -17.49 -9.63 5.18
CA ARG A 117 -17.87 -8.34 4.58
C ARG A 117 -16.96 -7.20 5.04
N VAL A 118 -16.72 -7.11 6.34
CA VAL A 118 -15.83 -6.10 6.93
C VAL A 118 -14.41 -6.21 6.38
N THR A 119 -13.92 -7.44 6.19
CA THR A 119 -12.58 -7.65 5.63
C THR A 119 -12.48 -7.21 4.17
N LEU A 120 -13.51 -7.49 3.35
CA LEU A 120 -13.58 -6.99 1.98
C LEU A 120 -13.64 -5.46 1.95
N GLU A 121 -14.49 -4.87 2.80
CA GLU A 121 -14.67 -3.42 2.90
C GLU A 121 -13.34 -2.74 3.26
N MET A 122 -12.68 -3.25 4.29
CA MET A 122 -11.45 -2.66 4.82
C MET A 122 -10.24 -2.75 3.88
N ASN A 123 -10.21 -3.75 2.98
CA ASN A 123 -9.08 -3.96 2.07
C ASN A 123 -9.40 -3.59 0.62
N MET A 124 -10.45 -4.18 0.06
CA MET A 124 -10.75 -4.07 -1.37
C MET A 124 -11.55 -2.82 -1.69
N THR A 125 -12.67 -2.59 -0.98
CA THR A 125 -13.53 -1.43 -1.23
C THR A 125 -12.79 -0.13 -0.89
N SER A 126 -12.07 -0.07 0.24
CA SER A 126 -11.25 1.09 0.59
C SER A 126 -10.18 1.43 -0.46
N THR A 127 -9.52 0.41 -1.01
CA THR A 127 -8.56 0.60 -2.11
C THR A 127 -9.23 1.23 -3.33
N TYR A 128 -10.41 0.74 -3.70
CA TYR A 128 -11.17 1.27 -4.83
C TYR A 128 -11.63 2.71 -4.61
N ILE A 129 -12.19 3.03 -3.44
CA ILE A 129 -12.58 4.40 -3.07
C ILE A 129 -11.40 5.37 -3.17
N CYS A 130 -10.27 5.03 -2.54
CA CYS A 130 -9.07 5.87 -2.57
C CYS A 130 -8.57 6.08 -4.01
N ALA A 131 -8.53 5.03 -4.82
CA ALA A 131 -8.10 5.09 -6.20
C ALA A 131 -9.03 5.97 -7.06
N GLN A 132 -10.35 5.86 -6.87
CA GLN A 132 -11.33 6.72 -7.57
C GLN A 132 -11.16 8.19 -7.22
N GLU A 133 -11.08 8.54 -5.95
CA GLU A 133 -10.98 9.94 -5.53
C GLU A 133 -9.66 10.57 -5.99
N ALA A 134 -8.55 9.85 -5.89
CA ALA A 134 -7.26 10.31 -6.43
C ALA A 134 -7.29 10.46 -7.96
N ALA A 135 -7.92 9.51 -8.67
CA ALA A 135 -8.00 9.55 -10.13
C ALA A 135 -8.78 10.76 -10.64
N LYS A 136 -9.81 11.25 -9.94
CA LYS A 136 -10.55 12.47 -10.33
C LYS A 136 -9.61 13.67 -10.54
N VAL A 137 -8.67 13.85 -9.63
CA VAL A 137 -7.66 14.91 -9.70
C VAL A 137 -6.60 14.61 -10.76
N MET A 138 -6.03 13.39 -10.73
CA MET A 138 -4.97 12.97 -11.65
C MET A 138 -5.41 13.02 -13.12
N LEU A 139 -6.69 12.75 -13.42
CA LEU A 139 -7.27 12.84 -14.74
C LEU A 139 -7.28 14.28 -15.29
N VAL A 140 -7.54 15.27 -14.43
CA VAL A 140 -7.46 16.69 -14.78
C VAL A 140 -5.99 17.08 -15.02
N GLN A 141 -5.08 16.57 -14.20
CA GLN A 141 -3.62 16.78 -14.34
C GLN A 141 -3.01 16.04 -15.54
N LYS A 142 -3.70 15.01 -16.07
CA LYS A 142 -3.20 14.08 -17.09
C LYS A 142 -1.90 13.38 -16.68
N SER A 143 -1.72 13.18 -15.39
CA SER A 143 -0.53 12.58 -14.80
C SER A 143 -0.84 12.03 -13.41
N GLY A 144 -0.31 10.87 -13.05
CA GLY A 144 -0.44 10.28 -11.73
C GLY A 144 0.08 8.85 -11.64
N SER A 145 0.34 8.41 -10.42
CA SER A 145 0.67 7.02 -10.11
C SER A 145 -0.16 6.53 -8.93
N ILE A 146 -0.97 5.52 -9.16
CA ILE A 146 -1.75 4.83 -8.14
C ILE A 146 -1.08 3.50 -7.83
N ILE A 147 -0.74 3.27 -6.57
CA ILE A 147 -0.09 2.06 -6.09
C ILE A 147 -1.04 1.40 -5.10
N THR A 148 -1.58 0.25 -5.47
CA THR A 148 -2.44 -0.56 -4.62
C THR A 148 -1.60 -1.54 -3.80
N LEU A 149 -2.12 -2.00 -2.66
CA LEU A 149 -1.41 -2.95 -1.81
C LEU A 149 -2.09 -4.32 -1.83
N GLY A 150 -1.47 -5.24 -2.59
CA GLY A 150 -1.79 -6.64 -2.63
C GLY A 150 -1.22 -7.43 -1.43
N SER A 151 -0.88 -8.65 -1.69
CA SER A 151 -0.19 -9.59 -0.79
C SER A 151 0.15 -10.85 -1.57
N ILE A 152 1.15 -11.61 -1.15
CA ILE A 152 1.34 -12.99 -1.64
C ILE A 152 0.07 -13.82 -1.49
N ALA A 153 -0.78 -13.52 -0.50
CA ALA A 153 -2.09 -14.13 -0.30
C ALA A 153 -3.06 -13.92 -1.48
N ALA A 154 -2.79 -12.98 -2.38
CA ALA A 154 -3.56 -12.82 -3.61
C ALA A 154 -3.32 -13.97 -4.62
N ARG A 155 -2.22 -14.68 -4.50
CA ARG A 155 -1.77 -15.74 -5.41
C ARG A 155 -1.69 -17.11 -4.76
N LEU A 156 -1.46 -17.15 -3.45
CA LEU A 156 -1.21 -18.38 -2.70
C LEU A 156 -2.26 -18.57 -1.62
N ALA A 157 -2.68 -19.81 -1.41
CA ALA A 157 -3.39 -20.19 -0.21
C ALA A 157 -2.42 -20.21 0.98
N MET A 158 -2.93 -19.93 2.18
CA MET A 158 -2.16 -20.11 3.39
C MET A 158 -2.01 -21.59 3.70
N ASP A 159 -0.78 -22.07 3.74
CA ASP A 159 -0.51 -23.47 4.15
C ASP A 159 -0.83 -23.64 5.62
N THR A 160 -1.94 -24.34 5.91
CA THR A 160 -2.42 -24.54 7.28
C THR A 160 -1.49 -25.41 8.13
N ARG A 161 -0.53 -26.10 7.54
CA ARG A 161 0.44 -26.94 8.26
C ARG A 161 1.49 -26.11 9.01
N ILE A 162 1.74 -24.87 8.56
CA ILE A 162 2.71 -23.94 9.18
C ILE A 162 2.06 -23.03 10.22
N TYR A 163 0.73 -23.08 10.35
CA TYR A 163 -0.01 -22.30 11.34
C TYR A 163 -0.60 -23.29 12.36
N ASN A 164 -0.09 -23.27 13.56
CA ASN A 164 -0.73 -23.98 14.67
C ASN A 164 -2.02 -23.27 15.12
N ALA A 165 -2.76 -23.83 16.06
CA ALA A 165 -4.02 -23.26 16.54
C ALA A 165 -3.85 -21.87 17.22
N GLU A 166 -2.64 -21.55 17.64
CA GLU A 166 -2.31 -20.30 18.33
C GLU A 166 -1.89 -19.19 17.36
N PHE A 167 -1.48 -19.54 16.14
CA PHE A 167 -1.03 -18.57 15.14
C PHE A 167 -2.21 -18.00 14.38
N HIS A 168 -2.33 -16.68 14.39
CA HIS A 168 -3.28 -15.99 13.55
C HIS A 168 -2.88 -16.11 12.08
N ARG A 169 -3.79 -16.63 11.27
CA ARG A 169 -3.63 -16.73 9.82
C ARG A 169 -4.65 -15.85 9.10
N SER A 170 -4.28 -15.38 7.94
CA SER A 170 -5.23 -14.76 7.01
C SER A 170 -6.22 -15.82 6.53
N GLY A 171 -7.49 -15.50 6.60
CA GLY A 171 -8.57 -16.39 6.15
C GLY A 171 -9.00 -16.10 4.72
N ALA A 172 -10.00 -16.88 4.26
CA ALA A 172 -10.61 -16.73 2.94
C ALA A 172 -11.05 -15.29 2.61
N PRO A 173 -11.61 -14.50 3.55
CA PRO A 173 -11.98 -13.10 3.28
C PRO A 173 -10.78 -12.23 2.86
N TYR A 174 -9.65 -12.37 3.54
CA TYR A 174 -8.45 -11.61 3.23
C TYR A 174 -7.85 -12.02 1.88
N ILE A 175 -7.77 -13.31 1.61
CA ILE A 175 -7.31 -13.86 0.32
C ILE A 175 -8.18 -13.32 -0.81
N ALA A 176 -9.51 -13.39 -0.65
CA ALA A 176 -10.46 -12.86 -1.64
C ALA A 176 -10.27 -11.36 -1.89
N ALA A 177 -10.12 -10.58 -0.81
CA ALA A 177 -9.89 -9.15 -0.91
C ALA A 177 -8.59 -8.82 -1.67
N LYS A 178 -7.50 -9.50 -1.31
CA LYS A 178 -6.18 -9.25 -1.94
C LYS A 178 -6.13 -9.73 -3.39
N ALA A 179 -6.77 -10.84 -3.73
CA ALA A 179 -6.95 -11.27 -5.11
C ALA A 179 -7.82 -10.29 -5.92
N GLY A 180 -8.90 -9.76 -5.32
CA GLY A 180 -9.74 -8.72 -5.91
C GLY A 180 -8.97 -7.42 -6.22
N ILE A 181 -8.03 -7.02 -5.37
CA ILE A 181 -7.17 -5.85 -5.60
C ILE A 181 -6.34 -6.00 -6.88
N LEU A 182 -5.85 -7.19 -7.22
CA LEU A 182 -5.16 -7.41 -8.50
C LEU A 182 -6.08 -7.19 -9.70
N GLY A 183 -7.35 -7.63 -9.58
CA GLY A 183 -8.37 -7.36 -10.60
C GLY A 183 -8.64 -5.87 -10.76
N ILE A 184 -8.85 -5.16 -9.64
CA ILE A 184 -9.05 -3.70 -9.61
C ILE A 184 -7.85 -2.98 -10.22
N THR A 185 -6.63 -3.36 -9.87
CA THR A 185 -5.39 -2.76 -10.39
C THR A 185 -5.36 -2.81 -11.92
N ARG A 186 -5.62 -3.97 -12.52
CA ARG A 186 -5.64 -4.14 -13.97
C ARG A 186 -6.77 -3.36 -14.63
N ALA A 187 -7.96 -3.38 -14.05
CA ALA A 187 -9.12 -2.66 -14.57
C ALA A 187 -8.87 -1.14 -14.59
N LEU A 188 -8.40 -0.58 -13.48
CA LEU A 188 -8.09 0.84 -13.38
C LEU A 188 -6.89 1.24 -14.26
N ALA A 189 -5.88 0.37 -14.41
CA ALA A 189 -4.78 0.60 -15.34
C ALA A 189 -5.27 0.69 -16.79
N ALA A 190 -6.13 -0.21 -17.22
CA ALA A 190 -6.71 -0.18 -18.56
C ALA A 190 -7.53 1.10 -18.82
N GLU A 191 -8.29 1.53 -17.80
CA GLU A 191 -9.14 2.72 -17.87
C GLU A 191 -8.34 4.03 -17.89
N PHE A 192 -7.28 4.15 -17.08
CA PHE A 192 -6.61 5.42 -16.82
C PHE A 192 -5.30 5.62 -17.58
N SER A 193 -4.61 4.55 -18.02
CA SER A 193 -3.32 4.69 -18.72
C SER A 193 -3.39 5.49 -20.02
N PRO A 194 -4.48 5.40 -20.83
CA PRO A 194 -4.63 6.27 -22.02
C PRO A 194 -4.66 7.78 -21.68
N ARG A 195 -4.90 8.10 -20.42
CA ARG A 195 -4.99 9.48 -19.90
C ARG A 195 -3.79 9.88 -19.04
N GLY A 196 -2.70 9.10 -19.09
CA GLY A 196 -1.43 9.42 -18.45
C GLY A 196 -1.31 8.99 -16.98
N ILE A 197 -2.20 8.14 -16.46
CA ILE A 197 -2.14 7.66 -15.08
C ILE A 197 -1.74 6.18 -15.08
N ARG A 198 -0.75 5.83 -14.28
CA ARG A 198 -0.32 4.44 -14.08
C ARG A 198 -0.98 3.85 -12.84
N VAL A 199 -1.36 2.59 -12.87
CA VAL A 199 -1.91 1.87 -11.72
C VAL A 199 -1.19 0.54 -11.60
N ASN A 200 -0.52 0.31 -10.47
CA ASN A 200 0.25 -0.90 -10.21
C ASN A 200 -0.01 -1.40 -8.78
N CYS A 201 0.40 -2.62 -8.50
CA CYS A 201 0.26 -3.26 -7.21
C CYS A 201 1.62 -3.65 -6.65
N ILE A 202 1.82 -3.43 -5.35
CA ILE A 202 2.90 -4.06 -4.57
C ILE A 202 2.27 -5.16 -3.73
N SER A 203 2.83 -6.37 -3.80
CA SER A 203 2.41 -7.53 -3.03
C SER A 203 3.53 -7.98 -2.09
N PRO A 204 3.50 -7.53 -0.82
CA PRO A 204 4.48 -7.97 0.17
C PRO A 204 4.32 -9.45 0.55
N GLY A 205 5.42 -10.05 0.91
CA GLY A 205 5.48 -11.36 1.54
C GLY A 205 5.35 -11.29 3.06
N GLN A 206 6.05 -12.19 3.74
CA GLN A 206 6.07 -12.26 5.21
C GLN A 206 6.99 -11.18 5.79
N ILE A 207 6.40 -10.05 6.12
CA ILE A 207 7.05 -8.92 6.80
C ILE A 207 6.40 -8.76 8.18
N PRO A 208 6.92 -9.47 9.21
CA PRO A 208 6.35 -9.42 10.56
C PRO A 208 6.51 -8.05 11.19
N ASN A 209 5.65 -7.74 12.14
CA ASN A 209 5.76 -6.58 13.02
C ASN A 209 6.02 -7.04 14.46
N GLU A 210 6.19 -6.09 15.38
CA GLU A 210 6.47 -6.36 16.79
C GLU A 210 5.41 -7.22 17.51
N GLN A 211 4.20 -7.31 16.97
CA GLN A 211 3.10 -8.11 17.52
C GLN A 211 3.07 -9.53 16.96
N THR A 212 3.92 -9.85 15.96
CA THR A 212 3.97 -11.18 15.37
C THR A 212 4.68 -12.13 16.32
N ASP A 213 4.07 -13.29 16.56
CA ASP A 213 4.63 -14.32 17.42
C ASP A 213 6.02 -14.76 16.94
N LYS A 214 6.97 -14.97 17.87
CA LYS A 214 8.37 -15.27 17.53
C LYS A 214 8.53 -16.64 16.90
N ASP A 215 7.74 -17.63 17.32
CA ASP A 215 7.80 -18.98 16.75
C ASP A 215 7.24 -18.95 15.31
N GLN A 216 6.20 -18.15 15.08
CA GLN A 216 5.69 -17.90 13.72
C GLN A 216 6.71 -17.19 12.84
N VAL A 217 7.45 -16.22 13.37
CA VAL A 217 8.55 -15.54 12.64
C VAL A 217 9.63 -16.53 12.24
N GLU A 218 10.00 -17.46 13.13
CA GLU A 218 11.00 -18.49 12.83
C GLU A 218 10.54 -19.44 11.73
N VAL A 219 9.27 -19.87 11.75
CA VAL A 219 8.68 -20.66 10.67
C VAL A 219 8.73 -19.89 9.32
N PHE A 220 8.36 -18.63 9.32
CA PHE A 220 8.44 -17.81 8.12
C PHE A 220 9.87 -17.67 7.60
N ARG A 221 10.84 -17.51 8.50
CA ARG A 221 12.25 -17.45 8.14
C ARG A 221 12.72 -18.70 7.41
N GLN A 222 12.39 -19.87 7.94
CA GLN A 222 12.79 -21.17 7.39
C GLN A 222 12.18 -21.44 6.01
N MET A 223 10.97 -20.96 5.76
CA MET A 223 10.26 -21.18 4.51
C MET A 223 10.60 -20.15 3.43
N ASN A 224 11.25 -19.05 3.78
CA ASN A 224 11.62 -18.03 2.82
C ASN A 224 12.94 -18.38 2.12
N ALA A 225 13.01 -18.12 0.80
CA ALA A 225 14.21 -18.44 0.01
C ALA A 225 15.47 -17.72 0.52
N PHE A 226 15.33 -16.50 1.03
CA PHE A 226 16.45 -15.78 1.64
C PHE A 226 16.76 -16.20 3.08
N GLN A 227 16.01 -17.15 3.65
CA GLN A 227 16.15 -17.62 5.03
C GLN A 227 16.10 -16.49 6.07
N ARG A 228 15.36 -15.44 5.75
CA ARG A 228 14.95 -14.34 6.64
C ARG A 228 13.53 -13.92 6.34
N THR A 229 12.88 -13.27 7.28
CA THR A 229 11.65 -12.53 7.00
C THR A 229 11.98 -11.19 6.35
N GLY A 230 11.01 -10.59 5.68
CA GLY A 230 11.14 -9.24 5.16
C GLY A 230 11.18 -8.21 6.30
N LEU A 231 11.83 -7.09 6.03
CA LEU A 231 11.81 -5.88 6.84
C LEU A 231 10.85 -4.87 6.19
N ALA A 232 10.27 -3.98 6.99
CA ALA A 232 9.38 -2.95 6.45
C ALA A 232 10.08 -2.06 5.39
N GLU A 233 11.39 -1.88 5.48
CA GLU A 233 12.18 -1.15 4.49
C GLU A 233 12.39 -1.87 3.16
N ASP A 234 12.23 -3.20 3.10
CA ASP A 234 12.38 -3.97 1.86
C ASP A 234 11.38 -3.54 0.77
N VAL A 235 10.27 -2.88 1.14
CA VAL A 235 9.29 -2.37 0.17
C VAL A 235 9.64 -1.00 -0.42
N LYS A 236 10.61 -0.27 0.17
CA LYS A 236 10.97 1.10 -0.24
C LYS A 236 11.37 1.19 -1.72
N GLY A 237 12.18 0.25 -2.21
CA GLY A 237 12.60 0.24 -3.61
C GLY A 237 11.46 0.06 -4.60
N ALA A 238 10.48 -0.78 -4.27
CA ALA A 238 9.33 -1.02 -5.13
C ALA A 238 8.41 0.21 -5.22
N VAL A 239 8.12 0.88 -4.09
CA VAL A 239 7.30 2.09 -4.10
C VAL A 239 8.03 3.24 -4.79
N ALA A 240 9.33 3.41 -4.59
CA ALA A 240 10.15 4.42 -5.27
C ALA A 240 10.08 4.25 -6.80
N LEU A 241 10.25 3.02 -7.30
CA LEU A 241 10.14 2.71 -8.72
C LEU A 241 8.76 3.06 -9.28
N LEU A 242 7.70 2.59 -8.62
CA LEU A 242 6.34 2.77 -9.13
C LEU A 242 5.84 4.21 -9.00
N ALA A 243 6.28 4.96 -7.99
CA ALA A 243 5.87 6.34 -7.77
C ALA A 243 6.54 7.32 -8.75
N SER A 244 7.76 7.02 -9.17
CA SER A 244 8.61 7.94 -9.92
C SER A 244 8.56 7.73 -11.44
N ASP A 245 9.27 8.57 -12.17
CA ASP A 245 9.43 8.45 -13.63
C ASP A 245 10.29 7.24 -14.03
N ALA A 246 11.02 6.63 -13.08
CA ALA A 246 11.71 5.37 -13.30
C ALA A 246 10.73 4.23 -13.67
N GLY A 247 9.49 4.30 -13.16
CA GLY A 247 8.41 3.38 -13.51
C GLY A 247 7.48 3.88 -14.62
N ALA A 248 7.86 4.88 -15.43
CA ALA A 248 6.97 5.52 -16.40
C ALA A 248 6.36 4.57 -17.46
N TRP A 249 7.00 3.43 -17.71
CA TRP A 249 6.51 2.40 -18.65
C TRP A 249 5.93 1.16 -17.95
N ILE A 250 5.60 1.28 -16.65
CA ILE A 250 5.05 0.19 -15.82
C ILE A 250 3.62 0.57 -15.44
N THR A 251 2.63 -0.19 -15.92
CA THR A 251 1.20 -0.05 -15.54
C THR A 251 0.50 -1.39 -15.62
N GLY A 252 -0.51 -1.63 -14.78
CA GLY A 252 -1.26 -2.88 -14.68
C GLY A 252 -0.47 -4.04 -14.05
N GLN A 253 0.71 -3.79 -13.49
CA GLN A 253 1.62 -4.83 -13.01
C GLN A 253 1.50 -5.04 -11.50
N GLU A 254 1.87 -6.25 -11.07
CA GLU A 254 2.10 -6.61 -9.69
C GLU A 254 3.58 -6.84 -9.45
N ILE A 255 4.15 -6.17 -8.46
CA ILE A 255 5.52 -6.40 -7.99
C ILE A 255 5.47 -7.16 -6.67
N LEU A 256 5.97 -8.38 -6.69
CA LEU A 256 6.16 -9.19 -5.48
C LEU A 256 7.41 -8.73 -4.74
N VAL A 257 7.27 -8.48 -3.44
CA VAL A 257 8.37 -8.15 -2.52
C VAL A 257 8.30 -9.15 -1.37
N ASP A 258 8.68 -10.39 -1.64
CA ASP A 258 8.37 -11.54 -0.80
C ASP A 258 9.57 -12.45 -0.48
N GLY A 259 10.78 -12.04 -0.85
CA GLY A 259 11.99 -12.82 -0.61
C GLY A 259 11.99 -14.19 -1.29
N GLY A 260 11.21 -14.35 -2.36
CA GLY A 260 11.10 -15.60 -3.10
C GLY A 260 10.13 -16.61 -2.49
N TRP A 261 9.30 -16.21 -1.53
CA TRP A 261 8.29 -17.08 -0.92
C TRP A 261 7.35 -17.72 -1.94
N SER A 262 6.95 -16.99 -2.96
CA SER A 262 5.95 -17.43 -3.95
C SER A 262 6.52 -18.11 -5.19
N MET A 263 7.80 -18.45 -5.22
CA MET A 263 8.41 -19.01 -6.42
C MET A 263 8.32 -20.56 -6.52
N TRP A 264 7.83 -21.24 -5.46
CA TRP A 264 7.53 -22.67 -5.43
C TRP A 264 6.16 -23.00 -4.82
#